data_629aaef63e355347574c327b19307671
#
_entry.id   629aaef63e355347574c327b19307671
#
_cell.length_a   1.000
_cell.length_b   1.000
_cell.length_c   1.000
_cell.angle_alpha   90.00
_cell.angle_beta   90.00
_cell.angle_gamma   90.00
#
_symmetry.space_group_name_H-M   'P 1'
#
loop_
_entity.id
_entity.type
_entity.pdbx_description
1 polymer ?
#
loop_
_entity_poly.entity_id
_entity_poly.type
_entity_poly.pdbx_seq_one_letter_code
_entity_poly.pdbx_strand_id
1 'polypeptide(L)'
;MKIGHGQVFGLVFAAWCLVHAVFMYAARADEASPSPATRERPTAWASSAWVGWYLGGHTGYVRGNANTALSNLAAPNATSSFGSLTGGALIGYSVQPSPRLVLGLEADVSFPNFRDNDDLVSSRPTSAGSVAERLDLFGRARGRIGYALDRWLLYGAGGFAWSLGRLIESSGQPPIEDERLHVRPGWTVGAGVELAVAPRWSTRLEYVYDRMASTDATFSSGARADSTLGLHSVRLALDWRLGEVRADDSRMDLITPWGGDRRNWSLHGQLTYVEQGYFAFHSPYEGPSSLSGASQMRNTASATVFLGRRLWSGGEIFFNPELMQGFGLSNVHGVAAFPNGEAQKSSFRFPRFNAARLFLSQTFGFGGGKEIALDGPNQLAGERSVSRLTVTVGKFAVLD
;
A
#
# COMPACT_ATOMS: atom_id res chain seq x y z
N MET A 1 12.22 -19.76 20.71
CA MET A 1 11.32 -20.49 19.83
C MET A 1 11.61 -19.98 18.42
N LYS A 2 12.32 -20.77 17.60
CA LYS A 2 12.71 -20.35 16.24
C LYS A 2 11.45 -20.44 15.35
N ILE A 3 10.85 -19.30 15.04
CA ILE A 3 9.80 -19.22 14.02
C ILE A 3 10.51 -19.37 12.67
N GLY A 4 10.20 -20.46 11.95
CA GLY A 4 10.83 -20.75 10.66
C GLY A 4 10.48 -19.69 9.61
N HIS A 5 11.46 -19.24 8.88
CA HIS A 5 11.36 -18.20 7.83
C HIS A 5 10.26 -18.46 6.80
N GLY A 6 9.88 -19.72 6.56
CA GLY A 6 8.77 -20.09 5.68
C GLY A 6 7.37 -19.68 6.16
N GLN A 7 7.17 -19.52 7.47
CA GLN A 7 5.87 -19.11 8.01
C GLN A 7 5.61 -17.59 7.87
N VAL A 8 6.65 -16.78 7.92
CA VAL A 8 6.54 -15.33 7.69
C VAL A 8 6.23 -15.03 6.22
N PHE A 9 6.85 -15.77 5.29
CA PHE A 9 6.58 -15.66 3.86
C PHE A 9 5.13 -16.06 3.51
N GLY A 10 4.59 -17.10 4.16
CA GLY A 10 3.20 -17.53 3.99
C GLY A 10 2.18 -16.48 4.44
N LEU A 11 2.46 -15.77 5.54
CA LEU A 11 1.58 -14.71 6.07
C LEU A 11 1.60 -13.43 5.20
N VAL A 12 2.76 -13.06 4.68
CA VAL A 12 2.93 -11.90 3.79
C VAL A 12 2.24 -12.15 2.44
N PHE A 13 2.40 -13.35 1.89
CA PHE A 13 1.75 -13.75 0.65
C PHE A 13 0.23 -13.88 0.81
N ALA A 14 -0.26 -14.40 1.93
CA ALA A 14 -1.69 -14.50 2.23
C ALA A 14 -2.36 -13.12 2.39
N ALA A 15 -1.70 -12.15 3.04
CA ALA A 15 -2.19 -10.79 3.16
C ALA A 15 -2.24 -10.08 1.79
N TRP A 16 -1.27 -10.32 0.92
CA TRP A 16 -1.23 -9.81 -0.44
C TRP A 16 -2.35 -10.40 -1.31
N CYS A 17 -2.58 -11.71 -1.25
CA CYS A 17 -3.68 -12.38 -1.96
C CYS A 17 -5.06 -11.91 -1.48
N LEU A 18 -5.22 -11.61 -0.17
CA LEU A 18 -6.46 -11.11 0.40
C LEU A 18 -6.79 -9.70 -0.11
N VAL A 19 -5.83 -8.80 -0.17
CA VAL A 19 -6.01 -7.44 -0.71
C VAL A 19 -6.39 -7.48 -2.19
N HIS A 20 -5.74 -8.34 -2.99
CA HIS A 20 -6.10 -8.52 -4.41
C HIS A 20 -7.48 -9.17 -4.60
N ALA A 21 -7.83 -10.18 -3.81
CA ALA A 21 -9.13 -10.84 -3.87
C ALA A 21 -10.27 -9.89 -3.50
N VAL A 22 -10.07 -9.01 -2.51
CA VAL A 22 -11.06 -8.00 -2.10
C VAL A 22 -11.29 -6.97 -3.19
N PHE A 23 -10.22 -6.50 -3.87
CA PHE A 23 -10.36 -5.56 -4.99
C PHE A 23 -11.05 -6.19 -6.21
N MET A 24 -10.73 -7.44 -6.53
CA MET A 24 -11.35 -8.17 -7.67
C MET A 24 -12.79 -8.58 -7.38
N TYR A 25 -13.14 -8.86 -6.13
CA TYR A 25 -14.52 -9.22 -5.75
C TYR A 25 -15.44 -8.00 -5.68
N ALA A 26 -14.95 -6.84 -5.23
CA ALA A 26 -15.70 -5.59 -5.24
C ALA A 26 -16.10 -5.14 -6.67
N ALA A 27 -15.27 -5.45 -7.67
CA ALA A 27 -15.53 -5.14 -9.06
C ALA A 27 -16.62 -6.04 -9.72
N ARG A 28 -16.92 -7.23 -9.13
CA ARG A 28 -17.88 -8.20 -9.68
C ARG A 28 -19.30 -8.12 -9.12
N ALA A 29 -19.54 -7.32 -8.09
CA ALA A 29 -20.83 -7.28 -7.37
C ALA A 29 -21.92 -6.41 -8.03
N ASP A 30 -21.73 -5.90 -9.25
CA ASP A 30 -22.56 -4.84 -9.84
C ASP A 30 -23.44 -5.29 -11.03
N GLU A 31 -23.96 -6.50 -11.01
CA GLU A 31 -24.95 -6.95 -12.02
C GLU A 31 -26.34 -7.18 -11.42
N ALA A 32 -27.17 -6.13 -11.26
CA ALA A 32 -28.62 -6.23 -11.21
C ALA A 32 -29.32 -4.88 -11.53
N SER A 33 -30.22 -4.90 -12.48
CA SER A 33 -30.97 -3.75 -13.03
C SER A 33 -32.09 -3.21 -12.12
N PRO A 34 -32.52 -1.93 -12.29
CA PRO A 34 -33.37 -1.21 -11.36
C PRO A 34 -34.83 -1.02 -11.80
N SER A 35 -35.70 -0.79 -10.82
CA SER A 35 -37.05 -0.23 -10.94
C SER A 35 -37.18 1.08 -10.13
N PRO A 36 -38.01 2.06 -10.52
CA PRO A 36 -37.99 3.40 -9.96
C PRO A 36 -39.02 3.61 -8.86
N ALA A 37 -38.63 4.16 -7.71
CA ALA A 37 -39.55 4.89 -6.81
C ALA A 37 -38.84 5.79 -5.79
N THR A 38 -39.35 6.98 -5.71
CA THR A 38 -39.47 7.98 -4.60
C THR A 38 -38.26 8.26 -3.69
N ARG A 39 -37.86 9.53 -3.74
CA ARG A 39 -36.86 10.18 -2.88
C ARG A 39 -37.37 10.32 -1.43
N GLU A 40 -36.81 9.56 -0.51
CA GLU A 40 -36.78 9.90 0.90
C GLU A 40 -35.35 10.10 1.41
N ARG A 41 -35.18 10.97 2.40
CA ARG A 41 -33.87 11.49 2.88
C ARG A 41 -32.97 10.40 3.44
N PRO A 42 -31.65 10.45 3.18
CA PRO A 42 -30.71 9.40 3.57
C PRO A 42 -30.21 9.56 5.01
N THR A 43 -31.08 9.42 6.00
CA THR A 43 -30.68 9.48 7.43
C THR A 43 -30.56 8.12 8.12
N ALA A 44 -31.09 7.06 7.53
CA ALA A 44 -31.13 5.74 8.16
C ALA A 44 -29.84 4.93 8.00
N TRP A 45 -29.04 5.13 6.94
CA TRP A 45 -27.82 4.37 6.73
C TRP A 45 -26.61 4.92 7.51
N ALA A 46 -26.61 6.21 7.86
CA ALA A 46 -25.52 6.82 8.62
C ALA A 46 -25.38 6.23 10.04
N SER A 47 -26.48 5.76 10.62
CA SER A 47 -26.45 5.14 11.95
C SER A 47 -25.92 3.70 11.97
N SER A 48 -25.88 3.00 10.82
CA SER A 48 -25.32 1.66 10.69
C SER A 48 -23.91 1.64 10.08
N ALA A 49 -23.42 2.80 9.62
CA ALA A 49 -22.15 2.93 8.94
C ALA A 49 -20.92 2.53 9.78
N TRP A 50 -21.06 2.46 11.09
CA TRP A 50 -19.95 2.24 12.03
C TRP A 50 -19.98 0.88 12.73
N VAL A 51 -20.88 -0.03 12.36
CA VAL A 51 -21.07 -1.32 13.05
C VAL A 51 -20.60 -2.48 12.18
N GLY A 52 -19.99 -3.48 12.82
CA GLY A 52 -19.61 -4.75 12.20
C GLY A 52 -18.13 -4.86 11.84
N TRP A 53 -17.81 -5.93 11.15
CA TRP A 53 -16.48 -6.21 10.63
C TRP A 53 -16.16 -5.30 9.45
N TYR A 54 -14.89 -4.90 9.33
CA TYR A 54 -14.38 -4.19 8.17
C TYR A 54 -12.97 -4.67 7.82
N LEU A 55 -12.67 -4.60 6.54
CA LEU A 55 -11.35 -4.80 5.97
C LEU A 55 -10.93 -3.51 5.28
N GLY A 56 -9.66 -3.18 5.31
CA GLY A 56 -9.19 -1.97 4.65
C GLY A 56 -7.75 -2.09 4.15
N GLY A 57 -7.43 -1.18 3.26
CA GLY A 57 -6.08 -0.92 2.82
C GLY A 57 -5.68 0.50 3.21
N HIS A 58 -4.41 0.71 3.51
CA HIS A 58 -3.90 2.04 3.81
C HIS A 58 -2.60 2.32 3.07
N THR A 59 -2.36 3.60 2.83
CA THR A 59 -1.09 4.14 2.37
C THR A 59 -0.77 5.39 3.18
N GLY A 60 0.50 5.74 3.29
CA GLY A 60 0.88 6.90 4.06
C GLY A 60 2.37 7.16 4.03
N TYR A 61 2.79 8.04 4.91
CA TYR A 61 4.18 8.37 5.13
C TYR A 61 4.54 8.11 6.60
N VAL A 62 5.63 7.37 6.82
CA VAL A 62 6.22 7.16 8.13
C VAL A 62 7.52 7.93 8.25
N ARG A 63 7.71 8.61 9.37
CA ARG A 63 8.99 9.17 9.81
C ARG A 63 9.41 8.48 11.10
N GLY A 64 10.61 7.93 11.09
CA GLY A 64 11.21 7.28 12.25
C GLY A 64 12.39 8.05 12.82
N ASN A 65 12.61 7.87 14.12
CA ASN A 65 13.80 8.29 14.80
C ASN A 65 14.37 7.08 15.55
N ALA A 66 15.56 6.64 15.14
CA ALA A 66 16.31 5.60 15.82
C ALA A 66 17.44 6.24 16.65
N ASN A 67 17.51 5.89 17.91
CA ASN A 67 18.61 6.30 18.77
C ASN A 67 19.46 5.06 19.08
N THR A 68 20.65 5.00 18.45
CA THR A 68 21.53 3.84 18.51
C THR A 68 22.80 4.16 19.32
N ALA A 69 23.07 3.37 20.33
CA ALA A 69 24.28 3.35 21.09
C ALA A 69 25.18 2.18 20.64
N LEU A 70 26.45 2.43 20.41
CA LEU A 70 27.43 1.40 20.07
C LEU A 70 28.41 1.24 21.24
N SER A 71 28.49 0.03 21.78
CA SER A 71 29.50 -0.33 22.80
C SER A 71 30.72 -0.93 22.09
N ASN A 72 31.90 -0.68 22.66
CA ASN A 72 33.20 -1.12 22.13
C ASN A 72 33.66 -0.42 20.84
N LEU A 73 32.98 0.64 20.42
CA LEU A 73 33.42 1.53 19.36
C LEU A 73 33.42 2.95 19.88
N ALA A 74 34.47 3.71 19.60
CA ALA A 74 34.62 5.12 20.03
C ALA A 74 33.68 6.05 19.26
N ALA A 75 32.37 5.77 19.28
CA ALA A 75 31.39 6.57 18.60
C ALA A 75 30.32 7.05 19.59
N PRO A 76 30.02 8.37 19.64
CA PRO A 76 28.98 8.90 20.52
C PRO A 76 27.61 8.39 20.12
N ASN A 77 26.66 8.30 21.06
CA ASN A 77 25.25 8.02 20.77
C ASN A 77 24.73 9.02 19.75
N ALA A 78 23.99 8.57 18.74
CA ALA A 78 23.38 9.45 17.76
C ALA A 78 21.95 9.05 17.45
N THR A 79 21.15 10.07 17.20
CA THR A 79 19.79 9.93 16.70
C THR A 79 19.82 10.08 15.19
N SER A 80 19.33 9.07 14.47
CA SER A 80 19.14 9.12 13.04
C SER A 80 17.67 9.24 12.73
N SER A 81 17.32 10.16 11.83
CA SER A 81 15.95 10.32 11.30
C SER A 81 15.85 9.69 9.92
N PHE A 82 14.79 8.97 9.67
CA PHE A 82 14.50 8.35 8.39
C PHE A 82 13.03 8.48 8.05
N GLY A 83 12.65 8.23 6.81
CA GLY A 83 11.25 8.29 6.41
C GLY A 83 10.98 7.58 5.10
N SER A 84 9.78 7.04 4.96
CA SER A 84 9.35 6.36 3.75
C SER A 84 7.85 6.40 3.56
N LEU A 85 7.41 6.18 2.32
CA LEU A 85 6.06 5.78 2.05
C LEU A 85 5.79 4.39 2.62
N THR A 86 4.57 4.18 3.08
CA THR A 86 4.11 2.90 3.62
C THR A 86 2.80 2.51 2.96
N GLY A 87 2.55 1.22 2.92
CA GLY A 87 1.25 0.67 2.59
C GLY A 87 0.97 -0.52 3.47
N GLY A 88 -0.28 -0.93 3.55
CA GLY A 88 -0.64 -2.07 4.37
C GLY A 88 -2.11 -2.41 4.33
N ALA A 89 -2.46 -3.39 5.13
CA ALA A 89 -3.82 -3.88 5.29
C ALA A 89 -4.25 -3.80 6.75
N LEU A 90 -5.54 -3.74 6.96
CA LEU A 90 -6.13 -3.71 8.27
C LEU A 90 -7.43 -4.51 8.31
N ILE A 91 -7.75 -4.99 9.49
CA ILE A 91 -9.02 -5.62 9.83
C ILE A 91 -9.51 -5.08 11.15
N GLY A 92 -10.79 -4.85 11.28
CA GLY A 92 -11.36 -4.42 12.55
C GLY A 92 -12.81 -4.81 12.71
N TYR A 93 -13.27 -4.65 13.94
CA TYR A 93 -14.66 -4.82 14.34
C TYR A 93 -15.08 -3.66 15.20
N SER A 94 -16.24 -3.09 14.95
CA SER A 94 -16.77 -1.99 15.75
C SER A 94 -18.23 -2.18 16.10
N VAL A 95 -18.60 -1.62 17.25
CA VAL A 95 -19.96 -1.55 17.78
C VAL A 95 -20.31 -0.11 18.08
N GLN A 96 -21.58 0.21 18.01
CA GLN A 96 -22.11 1.54 18.33
C GLN A 96 -23.14 1.44 19.48
N PRO A 97 -22.65 1.48 20.75
CA PRO A 97 -23.52 1.30 21.91
C PRO A 97 -24.53 2.45 22.09
N SER A 98 -24.26 3.62 21.54
CA SER A 98 -25.18 4.75 21.51
C SER A 98 -25.07 5.50 20.16
N PRO A 99 -26.03 6.36 19.80
CA PRO A 99 -26.04 7.06 18.52
C PRO A 99 -24.75 7.83 18.19
N ARG A 100 -23.96 8.17 19.20
CA ARG A 100 -22.74 8.97 19.04
C ARG A 100 -21.46 8.27 19.44
N LEU A 101 -21.53 7.15 20.18
CA LEU A 101 -20.37 6.44 20.68
C LEU A 101 -20.09 5.21 19.81
N VAL A 102 -18.88 5.12 19.26
CA VAL A 102 -18.38 3.96 18.54
C VAL A 102 -17.18 3.40 19.29
N LEU A 103 -17.19 2.10 19.54
CA LEU A 103 -16.09 1.35 20.13
C LEU A 103 -15.63 0.30 19.12
N GLY A 104 -14.33 0.06 19.03
CA GLY A 104 -13.79 -0.92 18.09
C GLY A 104 -12.48 -1.52 18.52
N LEU A 105 -12.17 -2.65 17.88
CA LEU A 105 -10.87 -3.29 17.91
C LEU A 105 -10.35 -3.36 16.48
N GLU A 106 -9.08 -3.12 16.29
CA GLU A 106 -8.44 -3.10 14.97
C GLU A 106 -7.06 -3.71 15.05
N ALA A 107 -6.70 -4.46 14.02
CA ALA A 107 -5.33 -4.89 13.78
C ALA A 107 -4.88 -4.44 12.38
N ASP A 108 -3.64 -3.99 12.28
CA ASP A 108 -3.04 -3.61 11.01
C ASP A 108 -1.61 -4.12 10.88
N VAL A 109 -1.19 -4.24 9.62
CA VAL A 109 0.19 -4.51 9.24
C VAL A 109 0.61 -3.49 8.19
N SER A 110 1.79 -2.94 8.36
CA SER A 110 2.38 -1.91 7.49
C SER A 110 3.72 -2.38 6.95
N PHE A 111 3.90 -2.18 5.67
CA PHE A 111 5.12 -2.45 4.94
C PHE A 111 5.80 -1.10 4.65
N PRO A 112 6.81 -0.71 5.43
CA PRO A 112 7.42 0.60 5.29
C PRO A 112 8.42 0.67 4.14
N ASN A 113 8.73 -0.44 3.53
CA ASN A 113 9.89 -0.57 2.68
C ASN A 113 9.51 -0.49 1.19
N PHE A 114 8.89 0.61 0.79
CA PHE A 114 8.68 0.93 -0.63
C PHE A 114 9.93 1.47 -1.33
N ARG A 115 11.09 1.43 -0.66
CA ARG A 115 12.32 2.05 -1.17
C ARG A 115 13.51 1.14 -0.93
N ASP A 116 14.56 1.37 -1.68
CA ASP A 116 15.86 0.81 -1.39
C ASP A 116 16.33 1.19 0.01
N ASN A 117 17.17 0.39 0.58
CA ASN A 117 17.63 0.28 1.93
C ASN A 117 17.95 1.57 2.71
N ASP A 118 18.19 2.67 2.03
CA ASP A 118 18.80 3.86 2.63
C ASP A 118 17.83 4.74 3.44
N ASP A 119 16.52 4.55 3.35
CA ASP A 119 15.57 5.50 3.94
C ASP A 119 14.82 5.01 5.17
N LEU A 120 14.88 3.72 5.43
CA LEU A 120 14.42 3.14 6.69
C LEU A 120 15.58 2.53 7.47
N VAL A 121 16.75 3.06 7.22
CA VAL A 121 17.99 2.65 7.82
C VAL A 121 18.59 3.83 8.55
N SER A 122 18.74 3.72 9.85
CA SER A 122 19.71 4.54 10.55
C SER A 122 21.08 3.91 10.36
N SER A 123 21.90 4.47 9.49
CA SER A 123 23.28 4.02 9.32
C SER A 123 24.24 4.90 10.11
N ARG A 124 25.20 4.27 10.76
CA ARG A 124 26.27 4.95 11.49
C ARG A 124 27.63 4.43 11.04
N PRO A 125 28.50 5.32 10.57
CA PRO A 125 29.88 4.93 10.29
C PRO A 125 30.61 4.54 11.59
N THR A 126 31.44 3.52 11.50
CA THR A 126 32.35 3.07 12.55
C THR A 126 33.78 3.10 12.02
N SER A 127 34.78 2.91 12.89
CA SER A 127 36.15 2.83 12.47
C SER A 127 36.47 1.68 11.51
N ALA A 128 35.61 0.64 11.48
CA ALA A 128 35.80 -0.57 10.68
C ALA A 128 34.76 -0.75 9.56
N GLY A 129 33.77 0.18 9.44
CA GLY A 129 32.70 0.07 8.47
C GLY A 129 31.47 0.88 8.88
N SER A 130 30.31 0.24 9.00
CA SER A 130 29.07 0.88 9.45
C SER A 130 28.16 -0.10 10.20
N VAL A 131 27.34 0.43 11.10
CA VAL A 131 26.21 -0.30 11.69
C VAL A 131 24.93 0.36 11.24
N ALA A 132 24.05 -0.42 10.65
CA ALA A 132 22.76 0.02 10.14
C ALA A 132 21.61 -0.71 10.84
N GLU A 133 20.51 -0.02 11.04
CA GLU A 133 19.25 -0.61 11.48
C GLU A 133 18.22 -0.48 10.38
N ARG A 134 17.61 -1.60 10.02
CA ARG A 134 16.58 -1.69 9.00
C ARG A 134 15.25 -2.15 9.58
N LEU A 135 14.18 -1.46 9.21
CA LEU A 135 12.81 -1.84 9.56
C LEU A 135 12.14 -2.51 8.35
N ASP A 136 11.75 -3.77 8.48
CA ASP A 136 11.18 -4.56 7.38
C ASP A 136 9.64 -4.59 7.43
N LEU A 137 9.04 -4.62 8.63
CA LEU A 137 7.61 -4.75 8.83
C LEU A 137 7.23 -4.21 10.20
N PHE A 138 6.05 -3.59 10.32
CA PHE A 138 5.47 -3.28 11.62
C PHE A 138 3.95 -3.43 11.62
N GLY A 139 3.39 -3.68 12.77
CA GLY A 139 1.95 -3.88 12.93
C GLY A 139 1.46 -3.43 14.27
N ARG A 140 0.13 -3.36 14.39
CA ARG A 140 -0.55 -2.86 15.60
C ARG A 140 -1.79 -3.69 15.88
N ALA A 141 -2.14 -3.75 17.18
CA ALA A 141 -3.44 -4.21 17.66
C ALA A 141 -3.96 -3.15 18.62
N ARG A 142 -5.09 -2.51 18.28
CA ARG A 142 -5.56 -1.28 18.94
C ARG A 142 -7.02 -1.36 19.34
N GLY A 143 -7.36 -0.77 20.49
CA GLY A 143 -8.71 -0.33 20.81
C GLY A 143 -8.98 1.03 20.18
N ARG A 144 -10.22 1.25 19.70
CA ARG A 144 -10.69 2.53 19.14
C ARG A 144 -11.88 3.02 19.94
N ILE A 145 -11.93 4.32 20.18
CA ILE A 145 -13.09 5.02 20.71
C ILE A 145 -13.37 6.24 19.84
N GLY A 146 -14.60 6.39 19.39
CA GLY A 146 -14.96 7.43 18.45
C GLY A 146 -16.30 8.08 18.74
N TYR A 147 -16.43 9.31 18.26
CA TYR A 147 -17.65 10.11 18.33
C TYR A 147 -18.21 10.29 16.91
N ALA A 148 -19.40 9.72 16.68
CA ALA A 148 -20.08 9.76 15.39
C ALA A 148 -20.89 11.06 15.23
N LEU A 149 -20.67 11.74 14.12
CA LEU A 149 -21.36 12.93 13.64
C LEU A 149 -21.89 12.67 12.24
N ASP A 150 -23.09 12.14 12.12
CA ASP A 150 -23.67 11.70 10.85
C ASP A 150 -22.71 10.79 10.08
N ARG A 151 -22.12 11.31 9.00
CA ARG A 151 -21.19 10.60 8.11
C ARG A 151 -19.72 10.67 8.58
N TRP A 152 -19.44 11.43 9.64
CA TRP A 152 -18.10 11.61 10.18
C TRP A 152 -17.93 10.86 11.48
N LEU A 153 -16.76 10.28 11.67
CA LEU A 153 -16.34 9.67 12.93
C LEU A 153 -14.99 10.28 13.33
N LEU A 154 -14.98 11.02 14.43
CA LEU A 154 -13.76 11.45 15.09
C LEU A 154 -13.37 10.39 16.10
N TYR A 155 -12.13 9.90 16.06
CA TYR A 155 -11.72 8.82 16.95
C TYR A 155 -10.29 8.95 17.45
N GLY A 156 -10.06 8.36 18.64
CA GLY A 156 -8.76 8.01 19.17
C GLY A 156 -8.56 6.50 19.17
N ALA A 157 -7.32 6.06 19.07
CA ALA A 157 -6.96 4.65 19.14
C ALA A 157 -5.65 4.47 19.90
N GLY A 158 -5.52 3.32 20.60
CA GLY A 158 -4.29 3.00 21.31
C GLY A 158 -4.20 1.51 21.60
N GLY A 159 -2.97 1.01 21.77
CA GLY A 159 -2.77 -0.40 22.00
C GLY A 159 -1.33 -0.86 21.87
N PHE A 160 -1.19 -2.10 21.45
CA PHE A 160 0.08 -2.78 21.26
C PHE A 160 0.61 -2.52 19.84
N ALA A 161 1.92 -2.31 19.73
CA ALA A 161 2.65 -2.24 18.48
C ALA A 161 3.78 -3.28 18.47
N TRP A 162 4.20 -3.68 17.29
CA TRP A 162 5.35 -4.54 17.09
C TRP A 162 6.05 -4.21 15.78
N SER A 163 7.36 -4.48 15.72
CA SER A 163 8.13 -4.34 14.48
C SER A 163 9.07 -5.50 14.29
N LEU A 164 9.31 -5.85 13.03
CA LEU A 164 10.34 -6.77 12.57
C LEU A 164 11.40 -5.96 11.84
N GLY A 165 12.65 -6.13 12.21
CA GLY A 165 13.76 -5.41 11.61
C GLY A 165 15.07 -6.16 11.75
N ARG A 166 16.14 -5.56 11.23
CA ARG A 166 17.49 -6.10 11.25
C ARG A 166 18.49 -5.06 11.72
N LEU A 167 19.43 -5.47 12.55
CA LEU A 167 20.66 -4.75 12.79
C LEU A 167 21.75 -5.37 11.92
N ILE A 168 22.47 -4.54 11.16
CA ILE A 168 23.43 -4.96 10.15
C ILE A 168 24.75 -4.29 10.44
N GLU A 169 25.80 -5.08 10.68
CA GLU A 169 27.16 -4.60 10.71
C GLU A 169 27.83 -4.88 9.37
N SER A 170 28.35 -3.83 8.73
CA SER A 170 29.14 -3.94 7.50
C SER A 170 30.58 -3.59 7.81
N SER A 171 31.52 -4.48 7.54
CA SER A 171 32.96 -4.29 7.81
C SER A 171 33.83 -4.85 6.68
N GLY A 172 35.01 -4.26 6.52
CA GLY A 172 36.01 -4.72 5.55
C GLY A 172 35.83 -4.15 4.12
N GLN A 173 36.75 -4.55 3.23
CA GLN A 173 36.71 -4.24 1.80
C GLN A 173 37.13 -5.48 1.00
N PRO A 174 36.19 -6.16 0.28
CA PRO A 174 34.76 -5.83 0.15
C PRO A 174 34.00 -5.95 1.47
N PRO A 175 32.89 -5.22 1.64
CA PRO A 175 32.13 -5.25 2.90
C PRO A 175 31.51 -6.63 3.14
N ILE A 176 31.74 -7.13 4.36
CA ILE A 176 31.08 -8.34 4.88
C ILE A 176 29.97 -7.86 5.81
N GLU A 177 28.75 -8.37 5.58
CA GLU A 177 27.57 -8.01 6.37
C GLU A 177 27.25 -9.12 7.38
N ASP A 178 27.12 -8.73 8.66
CA ASP A 178 26.59 -9.56 9.76
C ASP A 178 25.21 -9.02 10.13
N GLU A 179 24.15 -9.78 9.79
CA GLU A 179 22.75 -9.38 10.01
C GLU A 179 22.15 -10.08 11.24
N ARG A 180 21.49 -9.28 12.09
CA ARG A 180 20.77 -9.74 13.28
C ARG A 180 19.31 -9.36 13.19
N LEU A 181 18.46 -10.37 12.91
CA LEU A 181 17.00 -10.22 12.90
C LEU A 181 16.48 -10.05 14.33
N HIS A 182 15.57 -9.09 14.53
CA HIS A 182 14.92 -8.86 15.81
C HIS A 182 13.44 -8.50 15.66
N VAL A 183 12.66 -8.88 16.66
CA VAL A 183 11.27 -8.45 16.84
C VAL A 183 11.21 -7.55 18.06
N ARG A 184 10.62 -6.37 17.91
CA ARG A 184 10.42 -5.41 19.02
C ARG A 184 8.95 -5.28 19.34
N PRO A 185 8.54 -5.48 20.59
CA PRO A 185 7.26 -5.03 21.08
C PRO A 185 7.26 -3.51 21.32
N GLY A 186 6.07 -2.92 21.37
CA GLY A 186 5.91 -1.50 21.64
C GLY A 186 4.46 -1.16 21.97
N TRP A 187 4.19 0.13 22.07
CA TRP A 187 2.87 0.68 22.22
C TRP A 187 2.58 1.71 21.14
N THR A 188 1.31 1.93 20.87
CA THR A 188 0.83 2.82 19.84
C THR A 188 -0.30 3.70 20.36
N VAL A 189 -0.34 4.93 19.87
CA VAL A 189 -1.47 5.85 20.07
C VAL A 189 -1.70 6.62 18.79
N GLY A 190 -2.95 6.91 18.47
CA GLY A 190 -3.29 7.65 17.27
C GLY A 190 -4.65 8.31 17.38
N ALA A 191 -4.91 9.22 16.46
CA ALA A 191 -6.20 9.86 16.30
C ALA A 191 -6.47 10.10 14.81
N GLY A 192 -7.75 10.11 14.46
CA GLY A 192 -8.13 10.26 13.06
C GLY A 192 -9.56 10.73 12.89
N VAL A 193 -9.85 11.02 11.63
CA VAL A 193 -11.18 11.32 11.13
C VAL A 193 -11.53 10.34 10.04
N GLU A 194 -12.71 9.73 10.13
CA GLU A 194 -13.23 8.79 9.15
C GLU A 194 -14.53 9.34 8.56
N LEU A 195 -14.71 9.20 7.26
CA LEU A 195 -15.87 9.65 6.51
C LEU A 195 -16.52 8.46 5.81
N ALA A 196 -17.78 8.19 6.09
CA ALA A 196 -18.59 7.25 5.34
C ALA A 196 -18.91 7.85 3.96
N VAL A 197 -18.28 7.32 2.91
CA VAL A 197 -18.42 7.80 1.52
C VAL A 197 -19.52 7.07 0.76
N ALA A 198 -19.82 5.83 1.18
CA ALA A 198 -20.91 5.01 0.65
C ALA A 198 -21.39 4.02 1.74
N PRO A 199 -22.50 3.30 1.55
CA PRO A 199 -23.09 2.42 2.59
C PRO A 199 -22.12 1.41 3.23
N ARG A 200 -21.12 0.95 2.47
CA ARG A 200 -20.11 -0.01 2.94
C ARG A 200 -18.69 0.55 2.94
N TRP A 201 -18.49 1.75 2.45
CA TRP A 201 -17.17 2.31 2.24
C TRP A 201 -16.96 3.54 3.11
N SER A 202 -15.85 3.55 3.80
CA SER A 202 -15.36 4.74 4.49
C SER A 202 -13.91 5.01 4.13
N THR A 203 -13.54 6.27 4.12
CA THR A 203 -12.15 6.72 4.01
C THR A 203 -11.75 7.42 5.28
N ARG A 204 -10.50 7.28 5.68
CA ARG A 204 -10.00 7.93 6.89
C ARG A 204 -8.61 8.49 6.72
N LEU A 205 -8.38 9.62 7.40
CA LEU A 205 -7.07 10.21 7.61
C LEU A 205 -6.70 10.04 9.08
N GLU A 206 -5.52 9.49 9.34
CA GLU A 206 -5.08 9.15 10.68
C GLU A 206 -3.62 9.53 10.90
N TYR A 207 -3.33 10.08 12.07
CA TYR A 207 -1.98 10.19 12.61
C TYR A 207 -1.76 9.14 13.69
N VAL A 208 -0.62 8.45 13.63
CA VAL A 208 -0.24 7.40 14.59
C VAL A 208 1.19 7.62 15.04
N TYR A 209 1.40 7.47 16.34
CA TYR A 209 2.70 7.40 16.96
C TYR A 209 2.92 6.01 17.57
N ASP A 210 4.08 5.39 17.25
CA ASP A 210 4.52 4.13 17.80
C ASP A 210 5.83 4.32 18.55
N ARG A 211 5.95 3.71 19.72
CA ARG A 211 7.17 3.62 20.48
C ARG A 211 7.54 2.17 20.69
N MET A 212 8.61 1.74 20.04
CA MET A 212 9.16 0.40 20.19
C MET A 212 10.12 0.32 21.38
N ALA A 213 10.16 -0.85 22.02
CA ALA A 213 11.15 -1.15 23.06
C ALA A 213 12.58 -1.11 22.49
N SER A 214 13.56 -0.95 23.37
CA SER A 214 14.96 -1.12 22.98
C SER A 214 15.24 -2.55 22.53
N THR A 215 16.17 -2.66 21.61
CA THR A 215 16.75 -3.96 21.21
C THR A 215 18.25 -3.84 21.21
N ASP A 216 18.93 -4.93 21.54
CA ASP A 216 20.36 -5.04 21.46
C ASP A 216 20.78 -6.19 20.55
N ALA A 217 21.95 -6.04 19.92
CA ALA A 217 22.57 -7.10 19.15
C ALA A 217 24.07 -7.08 19.37
N THR A 218 24.64 -8.27 19.45
CA THR A 218 26.09 -8.48 19.46
C THR A 218 26.49 -9.13 18.15
N PHE A 219 27.36 -8.49 17.42
CA PHE A 219 27.89 -8.97 16.15
C PHE A 219 29.07 -9.92 16.33
N SER A 220 29.43 -10.63 15.26
CA SER A 220 30.56 -11.56 15.25
C SER A 220 31.90 -10.86 15.50
N SER A 221 32.01 -9.57 15.21
CA SER A 221 33.16 -8.70 15.53
C SER A 221 33.32 -8.42 17.03
N GLY A 222 32.28 -8.74 17.83
CA GLY A 222 32.20 -8.36 19.24
C GLY A 222 31.63 -6.95 19.47
N ALA A 223 31.28 -6.22 18.42
CA ALA A 223 30.56 -4.95 18.53
C ALA A 223 29.16 -5.18 19.06
N ARG A 224 28.64 -4.30 19.91
CA ARG A 224 27.29 -4.35 20.45
C ARG A 224 26.58 -3.06 20.10
N ALA A 225 25.40 -3.19 19.51
CA ALA A 225 24.48 -2.10 19.23
C ALA A 225 23.24 -2.22 20.13
N ASP A 226 22.83 -1.10 20.74
CA ASP A 226 21.56 -0.93 21.45
C ASP A 226 20.78 0.16 20.72
N SER A 227 19.51 -0.08 20.40
CA SER A 227 18.70 0.87 19.63
C SER A 227 17.29 0.98 20.18
N THR A 228 16.80 2.24 20.22
CA THR A 228 15.37 2.56 20.47
C THR A 228 14.76 3.18 19.23
N LEU A 229 13.47 2.91 18.98
CA LEU A 229 12.79 3.32 17.77
C LEU A 229 11.45 4.00 18.08
N GLY A 230 11.25 5.19 17.54
CA GLY A 230 9.96 5.90 17.52
C GLY A 230 9.52 6.16 16.09
N LEU A 231 8.24 5.92 15.78
CA LEU A 231 7.66 6.10 14.45
C LEU A 231 6.48 7.07 14.51
N HIS A 232 6.44 8.01 13.58
CA HIS A 232 5.34 8.92 13.33
C HIS A 232 4.76 8.62 11.95
N SER A 233 3.49 8.28 11.87
CA SER A 233 2.83 7.92 10.62
C SER A 233 1.65 8.84 10.37
N VAL A 234 1.54 9.34 9.13
CA VAL A 234 0.30 9.94 8.61
C VAL A 234 -0.20 9.01 7.51
N ARG A 235 -1.42 8.52 7.64
CA ARG A 235 -1.96 7.53 6.71
C ARG A 235 -3.38 7.83 6.25
N LEU A 236 -3.65 7.51 5.00
CA LEU A 236 -4.97 7.50 4.40
C LEU A 236 -5.39 6.04 4.25
N ALA A 237 -6.59 5.68 4.68
CA ALA A 237 -7.12 4.33 4.51
C ALA A 237 -8.48 4.36 3.81
N LEU A 238 -8.78 3.25 3.15
CA LEU A 238 -10.08 2.94 2.58
C LEU A 238 -10.55 1.64 3.19
N ASP A 239 -11.70 1.68 3.85
CA ASP A 239 -12.27 0.57 4.58
C ASP A 239 -13.57 0.10 3.92
N TRP A 240 -13.74 -1.22 3.85
CA TRP A 240 -14.93 -1.89 3.38
C TRP A 240 -15.57 -2.71 4.49
N ARG A 241 -16.84 -2.43 4.79
CA ARG A 241 -17.60 -3.14 5.83
C ARG A 241 -18.22 -4.41 5.30
N LEU A 242 -18.00 -5.48 6.07
CA LEU A 242 -18.60 -6.79 5.84
C LEU A 242 -19.97 -6.82 6.56
N GLY A 243 -21.03 -7.20 5.89
CA GLY A 243 -22.36 -7.30 6.48
C GLY A 243 -23.45 -7.39 5.42
N GLU A 244 -24.66 -7.77 5.83
CA GLU A 244 -25.81 -7.79 4.95
C GLU A 244 -26.20 -6.36 4.55
N VAL A 245 -26.30 -6.11 3.25
CA VAL A 245 -26.92 -4.89 2.72
C VAL A 245 -28.42 -5.08 2.80
N ARG A 246 -29.12 -4.20 3.49
CA ARG A 246 -30.56 -4.07 3.26
C ARG A 246 -30.75 -3.68 1.80
N ALA A 247 -31.72 -4.29 1.13
CA ALA A 247 -31.98 -4.11 -0.30
C ALA A 247 -32.18 -2.64 -0.76
N ASP A 248 -32.30 -1.72 0.18
CA ASP A 248 -32.43 -0.28 -0.03
C ASP A 248 -31.07 0.45 -0.17
N ASP A 249 -29.95 -0.21 0.21
CA ASP A 249 -28.60 0.36 0.19
C ASP A 249 -27.85 0.13 -1.16
N SER A 250 -28.49 -0.48 -2.14
CA SER A 250 -27.87 -0.95 -3.39
C SER A 250 -27.51 0.15 -4.39
N ARG A 251 -27.79 1.41 -4.08
CA ARG A 251 -27.32 2.54 -4.90
C ARG A 251 -26.05 3.13 -4.31
N MET A 252 -24.92 2.60 -4.73
CA MET A 252 -23.64 3.26 -4.57
C MET A 252 -23.62 4.50 -5.49
N ASP A 253 -24.23 5.60 -5.03
CA ASP A 253 -23.93 6.90 -5.60
C ASP A 253 -22.53 7.30 -5.21
N LEU A 254 -21.53 6.70 -5.87
CA LEU A 254 -20.20 7.25 -5.93
C LEU A 254 -20.37 8.71 -6.34
N ILE A 255 -19.95 9.61 -5.47
CA ILE A 255 -19.89 11.03 -5.78
C ILE A 255 -18.97 11.13 -7.01
N THR A 256 -19.56 11.28 -8.18
CA THR A 256 -18.79 11.72 -9.34
C THR A 256 -18.44 13.18 -9.05
N PRO A 257 -17.16 13.52 -8.86
CA PRO A 257 -16.75 14.88 -8.45
C PRO A 257 -17.16 15.96 -9.45
N TRP A 258 -17.64 15.56 -10.62
CA TRP A 258 -17.87 16.44 -11.75
C TRP A 258 -19.25 16.31 -12.40
N GLY A 259 -20.31 16.08 -11.65
CA GLY A 259 -21.71 16.13 -12.09
C GLY A 259 -21.89 15.82 -13.60
N GLY A 260 -22.12 14.59 -13.99
CA GLY A 260 -22.28 14.18 -15.37
C GLY A 260 -22.83 12.76 -15.51
N ASP A 261 -23.33 12.43 -16.69
CA ASP A 261 -23.81 11.07 -16.99
C ASP A 261 -22.65 10.07 -16.80
N ARG A 262 -22.81 9.12 -15.87
CA ARG A 262 -21.85 8.04 -15.56
C ARG A 262 -21.40 7.25 -16.79
N ARG A 263 -22.24 7.20 -17.83
CA ARG A 263 -21.91 6.51 -19.08
C ARG A 263 -20.77 7.16 -19.86
N ASN A 264 -20.41 8.38 -19.49
CA ASN A 264 -19.36 9.15 -20.17
C ASN A 264 -18.03 9.15 -19.44
N TRP A 265 -17.91 8.47 -18.29
CA TRP A 265 -16.71 8.40 -17.49
C TRP A 265 -16.36 6.96 -17.11
N SER A 266 -15.07 6.66 -17.06
CA SER A 266 -14.49 5.45 -16.52
C SER A 266 -13.40 5.83 -15.52
N LEU A 267 -13.42 5.20 -14.34
CA LEU A 267 -12.43 5.42 -13.28
C LEU A 267 -12.06 4.07 -12.67
N HIS A 268 -10.81 3.68 -12.85
CA HIS A 268 -10.25 2.47 -12.24
C HIS A 268 -8.93 2.80 -11.55
N GLY A 269 -8.52 1.93 -10.64
CA GLY A 269 -7.25 2.04 -9.93
C GLY A 269 -6.56 0.70 -9.81
N GLN A 270 -5.25 0.72 -9.83
CA GLN A 270 -4.40 -0.43 -9.59
C GLN A 270 -3.29 -0.06 -8.64
N LEU A 271 -3.04 -0.91 -7.65
CA LEU A 271 -1.89 -0.86 -6.77
C LEU A 271 -1.11 -2.16 -6.92
N THR A 272 0.17 -2.04 -7.20
CA THR A 272 1.06 -3.20 -7.30
C THR A 272 2.21 -3.03 -6.31
N TYR A 273 2.44 -4.05 -5.50
CA TYR A 273 3.60 -4.15 -4.62
C TYR A 273 4.27 -5.49 -4.85
N VAL A 274 5.56 -5.47 -5.09
CA VAL A 274 6.37 -6.68 -5.27
C VAL A 274 7.53 -6.65 -4.29
N GLU A 275 7.57 -7.63 -3.41
CA GLU A 275 8.72 -7.92 -2.55
C GLU A 275 9.48 -9.10 -3.15
N GLN A 276 10.78 -8.97 -3.30
CA GLN A 276 11.65 -10.03 -3.83
C GLN A 276 12.94 -10.11 -3.05
N GLY A 277 13.43 -11.31 -2.89
CA GLY A 277 14.66 -11.53 -2.12
C GLY A 277 15.20 -12.93 -2.26
N TYR A 278 16.40 -13.11 -1.74
CA TYR A 278 17.05 -14.42 -1.61
C TYR A 278 17.89 -14.46 -0.34
N PHE A 279 18.09 -15.67 0.15
CA PHE A 279 19.00 -15.93 1.28
C PHE A 279 20.45 -15.98 0.84
N ALA A 280 21.37 -15.79 1.78
CA ALA A 280 22.79 -15.96 1.51
C ALA A 280 23.10 -17.32 0.89
N PHE A 281 23.92 -17.33 -0.14
CA PHE A 281 24.35 -18.54 -0.84
C PHE A 281 25.85 -18.46 -1.17
N HIS A 282 26.46 -19.61 -1.41
CA HIS A 282 27.85 -19.65 -1.79
C HIS A 282 28.03 -19.20 -3.24
N SER A 283 28.76 -18.10 -3.42
CA SER A 283 29.02 -17.49 -4.74
C SER A 283 30.54 -17.40 -5.00
N PRO A 284 31.17 -18.45 -5.55
CA PRO A 284 32.63 -18.48 -5.74
C PRO A 284 33.12 -17.53 -6.84
N TYR A 285 32.21 -17.02 -7.68
CA TYR A 285 32.50 -16.11 -8.80
C TYR A 285 31.75 -14.79 -8.70
N GLU A 286 31.60 -14.28 -7.46
CA GLU A 286 30.94 -13.00 -7.24
C GLU A 286 31.72 -11.85 -7.92
N GLY A 287 30.99 -10.97 -8.63
CA GLY A 287 31.57 -9.87 -9.36
C GLY A 287 30.58 -8.74 -9.64
N PRO A 288 31.00 -7.68 -10.32
CA PRO A 288 30.19 -6.47 -10.50
C PRO A 288 28.82 -6.68 -11.19
N SER A 289 28.66 -7.76 -11.94
CA SER A 289 27.43 -8.05 -12.70
C SER A 289 26.75 -9.35 -12.23
N SER A 290 27.13 -9.89 -11.08
CA SER A 290 26.50 -11.06 -10.48
C SER A 290 25.62 -10.66 -9.29
N LEU A 291 24.73 -11.56 -8.85
CA LEU A 291 24.08 -11.44 -7.57
C LEU A 291 25.12 -11.58 -6.46
N SER A 292 25.00 -10.77 -5.43
CA SER A 292 25.83 -10.90 -4.23
C SER A 292 25.52 -12.22 -3.53
N GLY A 293 26.53 -12.89 -3.00
CA GLY A 293 26.37 -14.08 -2.14
C GLY A 293 25.71 -13.77 -0.79
N ALA A 294 25.67 -12.50 -0.37
CA ALA A 294 24.92 -12.04 0.79
C ALA A 294 23.40 -12.07 0.54
N SER A 295 22.62 -12.25 1.60
CA SER A 295 21.17 -12.14 1.50
C SER A 295 20.76 -10.76 1.01
N GLN A 296 19.72 -10.70 0.20
CA GLN A 296 19.20 -9.46 -0.32
C GLN A 296 17.67 -9.44 -0.35
N MET A 297 17.09 -8.28 -0.09
CA MET A 297 15.67 -8.04 -0.21
C MET A 297 15.43 -6.66 -0.83
N ARG A 298 14.55 -6.60 -1.84
CA ARG A 298 14.21 -5.39 -2.58
C ARG A 298 12.73 -5.38 -2.90
N ASN A 299 12.17 -4.18 -2.98
CA ASN A 299 10.77 -4.03 -3.34
C ASN A 299 10.53 -2.93 -4.38
N THR A 300 9.40 -3.03 -5.02
CA THR A 300 8.84 -2.03 -5.89
C THR A 300 7.38 -1.81 -5.56
N ALA A 301 6.92 -0.58 -5.71
CA ALA A 301 5.52 -0.21 -5.58
C ALA A 301 5.10 0.66 -6.75
N SER A 302 3.93 0.43 -7.29
CA SER A 302 3.29 1.33 -8.25
C SER A 302 1.81 1.50 -7.94
N ALA A 303 1.31 2.70 -8.21
CA ALA A 303 -0.10 3.05 -8.11
C ALA A 303 -0.51 3.73 -9.41
N THR A 304 -1.47 3.15 -10.12
CA THR A 304 -1.96 3.68 -11.39
C THR A 304 -3.44 3.99 -11.28
N VAL A 305 -3.84 5.16 -11.75
CA VAL A 305 -5.24 5.52 -11.92
C VAL A 305 -5.55 5.50 -13.43
N PHE A 306 -6.66 4.89 -13.81
CA PHE A 306 -7.15 4.84 -15.18
C PHE A 306 -8.35 5.76 -15.28
N LEU A 307 -8.20 6.88 -15.98
CA LEU A 307 -9.24 7.86 -16.23
C LEU A 307 -9.66 7.77 -17.69
N GLY A 308 -10.95 7.59 -17.95
CA GLY A 308 -11.54 7.59 -19.27
C GLY A 308 -12.71 8.57 -19.37
N ARG A 309 -12.82 9.28 -20.48
CA ARG A 309 -13.94 10.18 -20.75
C ARG A 309 -14.38 10.10 -22.21
N ARG A 310 -15.68 9.99 -22.43
CA ARG A 310 -16.30 10.16 -23.74
C ARG A 310 -16.43 11.65 -24.03
N LEU A 311 -15.90 12.08 -25.16
CA LEU A 311 -15.91 13.49 -25.58
C LEU A 311 -17.04 13.75 -26.57
N TRP A 312 -17.23 12.84 -27.53
CA TRP A 312 -18.29 12.87 -28.55
C TRP A 312 -18.56 11.45 -29.04
N SER A 313 -19.44 11.29 -30.02
CA SER A 313 -19.77 9.97 -30.58
C SER A 313 -18.55 9.28 -31.17
N GLY A 314 -18.16 8.15 -30.58
CA GLY A 314 -16.98 7.37 -30.94
C GLY A 314 -15.65 7.98 -30.51
N GLY A 315 -15.63 9.21 -29.96
CA GLY A 315 -14.42 9.89 -29.49
C GLY A 315 -14.23 9.75 -27.97
N GLU A 316 -13.12 9.16 -27.52
CA GLU A 316 -12.81 8.87 -26.11
C GLU A 316 -11.37 9.28 -25.81
N ILE A 317 -11.14 9.89 -24.64
CA ILE A 317 -9.81 10.22 -24.13
C ILE A 317 -9.50 9.41 -22.88
N PHE A 318 -8.26 8.92 -22.80
CA PHE A 318 -7.77 8.17 -21.65
C PHE A 318 -6.48 8.76 -21.11
N PHE A 319 -6.39 8.84 -19.78
CA PHE A 319 -5.21 9.31 -19.07
C PHE A 319 -4.90 8.40 -17.89
N ASN A 320 -3.68 7.86 -17.85
CA ASN A 320 -3.23 6.95 -16.81
C ASN A 320 -2.01 7.56 -16.08
N PRO A 321 -2.26 8.42 -15.05
CA PRO A 321 -1.21 8.83 -14.14
C PRO A 321 -0.75 7.65 -13.30
N GLU A 322 0.56 7.51 -13.15
CA GLU A 322 1.21 6.45 -12.41
C GLU A 322 2.25 7.02 -11.46
N LEU A 323 2.26 6.55 -10.22
CA LEU A 323 3.36 6.75 -9.27
C LEU A 323 4.09 5.43 -9.12
N MET A 324 5.42 5.46 -9.26
CA MET A 324 6.24 4.27 -9.12
C MET A 324 7.48 4.54 -8.29
N GLN A 325 7.94 3.52 -7.58
CA GLN A 325 9.07 3.59 -6.66
C GLN A 325 9.69 2.21 -6.47
N GLY A 326 10.96 2.18 -6.07
CA GLY A 326 11.68 0.97 -5.66
C GLY A 326 12.68 0.46 -6.70
N PHE A 327 13.29 -0.66 -6.39
CA PHE A 327 14.40 -1.23 -7.15
C PHE A 327 14.25 -2.74 -7.32
N GLY A 328 14.88 -3.28 -8.36
CA GLY A 328 15.14 -4.71 -8.49
C GLY A 328 16.30 -5.17 -7.62
N LEU A 329 16.52 -6.48 -7.54
CA LEU A 329 17.68 -7.08 -6.87
C LEU A 329 18.98 -6.45 -7.39
N SER A 330 19.93 -6.18 -6.51
CA SER A 330 21.18 -5.45 -6.82
C SER A 330 20.98 -4.08 -7.44
N ASN A 331 19.81 -3.46 -7.19
CA ASN A 331 19.40 -2.15 -7.71
C ASN A 331 19.34 -2.10 -9.26
N VAL A 332 19.19 -3.24 -9.90
CA VAL A 332 19.07 -3.31 -11.37
C VAL A 332 17.69 -2.83 -11.82
N HIS A 333 17.62 -2.37 -13.06
CA HIS A 333 16.42 -1.91 -13.73
C HIS A 333 16.42 -2.32 -15.22
N GLY A 334 15.33 -2.03 -15.92
CA GLY A 334 15.19 -2.43 -17.31
C GLY A 334 15.12 -3.94 -17.47
N VAL A 335 15.64 -4.46 -18.56
CA VAL A 335 15.60 -5.90 -18.87
C VAL A 335 16.31 -6.76 -17.81
N ALA A 336 17.35 -6.22 -17.18
CA ALA A 336 18.10 -6.90 -16.12
C ALA A 336 17.30 -7.06 -14.81
N ALA A 337 16.21 -6.34 -14.65
CA ALA A 337 15.36 -6.40 -13.45
C ALA A 337 14.36 -7.57 -13.46
N PHE A 338 14.31 -8.35 -14.55
CA PHE A 338 13.53 -9.58 -14.56
C PHE A 338 13.99 -10.53 -13.40
N PRO A 339 13.10 -11.14 -12.60
CA PRO A 339 11.69 -11.40 -12.88
C PRO A 339 10.69 -10.36 -12.33
N ASN A 340 11.11 -9.21 -11.83
CA ASN A 340 10.19 -8.18 -11.34
C ASN A 340 9.82 -7.20 -12.45
N GLY A 341 8.62 -7.35 -13.02
CA GLY A 341 8.12 -6.46 -14.08
C GLY A 341 8.02 -4.98 -13.69
N GLU A 342 7.78 -4.68 -12.41
CA GLU A 342 7.76 -3.30 -11.92
C GLU A 342 9.16 -2.69 -11.88
N ALA A 343 10.19 -3.46 -11.52
CA ALA A 343 11.57 -3.00 -11.52
C ALA A 343 12.12 -2.72 -12.92
N GLN A 344 11.49 -3.24 -13.98
CA GLN A 344 11.84 -2.88 -15.36
C GLN A 344 11.53 -1.41 -15.65
N LYS A 345 10.50 -0.84 -15.01
CA LYS A 345 10.07 0.56 -15.19
C LYS A 345 10.62 1.47 -14.09
N SER A 346 10.90 0.93 -12.91
CA SER A 346 11.20 1.65 -11.68
C SER A 346 12.65 1.40 -11.26
N SER A 347 13.35 2.50 -10.99
CA SER A 347 14.67 2.50 -10.35
C SER A 347 14.80 3.83 -9.60
N PHE A 348 13.82 4.09 -8.72
CA PHE A 348 13.70 5.40 -8.08
C PHE A 348 13.63 5.26 -6.58
N ARG A 349 14.47 6.01 -5.92
CA ARG A 349 14.53 6.11 -4.47
C ARG A 349 13.29 6.80 -3.88
N PHE A 350 12.72 7.76 -4.61
CA PHE A 350 11.51 8.51 -4.24
C PHE A 350 10.37 8.19 -5.20
N PRO A 351 9.10 8.28 -4.77
CA PRO A 351 7.99 8.15 -5.68
C PRO A 351 8.15 9.08 -6.87
N ARG A 352 8.07 8.54 -8.07
CA ARG A 352 8.17 9.28 -9.30
C ARG A 352 6.87 9.21 -10.08
N PHE A 353 6.41 10.38 -10.51
CA PHE A 353 5.25 10.49 -11.36
C PHE A 353 5.61 10.15 -12.81
N ASN A 354 4.74 9.38 -13.45
CA ASN A 354 4.78 9.08 -14.87
C ASN A 354 3.36 9.15 -15.44
N ALA A 355 3.20 9.75 -16.61
CA ALA A 355 2.02 9.57 -17.41
C ALA A 355 2.19 8.27 -18.22
N ALA A 356 1.70 7.15 -17.69
CA ALA A 356 1.88 5.85 -18.33
C ALA A 356 1.22 5.84 -19.70
N ARG A 357 -0.01 6.39 -19.80
CA ARG A 357 -0.76 6.55 -21.05
C ARG A 357 -1.47 7.91 -21.08
N LEU A 358 -1.55 8.48 -22.26
CA LEU A 358 -2.39 9.63 -22.59
C LEU A 358 -2.72 9.55 -24.07
N PHE A 359 -3.93 9.13 -24.40
CA PHE A 359 -4.32 8.94 -25.80
C PHE A 359 -5.77 9.29 -26.06
N LEU A 360 -6.03 9.65 -27.31
CA LEU A 360 -7.36 9.83 -27.89
C LEU A 360 -7.68 8.63 -28.77
N SER A 361 -8.86 8.08 -28.63
CA SER A 361 -9.38 6.99 -29.46
C SER A 361 -10.63 7.45 -30.18
N GLN A 362 -10.70 7.24 -31.51
CA GLN A 362 -11.88 7.50 -32.34
C GLN A 362 -12.34 6.20 -32.99
N THR A 363 -13.57 5.81 -32.70
CA THR A 363 -14.19 4.63 -33.30
C THR A 363 -15.22 5.03 -34.34
N PHE A 364 -15.09 4.45 -35.54
CA PHE A 364 -16.04 4.56 -36.66
C PHE A 364 -16.74 3.22 -36.83
N GLY A 365 -18.05 3.19 -36.63
CA GLY A 365 -18.85 1.98 -36.78
C GLY A 365 -19.39 1.82 -38.22
N PHE A 366 -19.24 0.61 -38.76
CA PHE A 366 -19.71 0.26 -40.11
C PHE A 366 -20.94 -0.71 -40.08
N GLY A 367 -21.52 -0.92 -38.90
CA GLY A 367 -22.66 -1.82 -38.72
C GLY A 367 -22.26 -3.26 -38.38
N GLY A 368 -22.97 -4.27 -38.88
CA GLY A 368 -22.68 -5.68 -38.59
C GLY A 368 -23.19 -6.19 -37.24
N GLY A 369 -24.16 -5.50 -36.64
CA GLY A 369 -24.64 -5.77 -35.29
C GLY A 369 -23.98 -4.88 -34.24
N LYS A 370 -24.39 -5.07 -32.98
CA LYS A 370 -23.84 -4.35 -31.81
C LYS A 370 -23.29 -5.34 -30.77
N GLU A 371 -22.21 -5.00 -30.16
CA GLU A 371 -21.66 -5.67 -28.97
C GLU A 371 -21.68 -4.72 -27.76
N ILE A 372 -21.82 -5.26 -26.58
CA ILE A 372 -21.75 -4.50 -25.33
C ILE A 372 -20.31 -4.53 -24.84
N ALA A 373 -19.70 -3.36 -24.71
CA ALA A 373 -18.43 -3.18 -24.02
C ALA A 373 -18.72 -2.89 -22.55
N LEU A 374 -18.10 -3.66 -21.65
CA LEU A 374 -18.16 -3.41 -20.22
C LEU A 374 -17.14 -2.31 -19.84
N ASP A 375 -17.40 -1.61 -18.74
CA ASP A 375 -16.45 -0.66 -18.17
C ASP A 375 -15.18 -1.37 -17.68
N GLY A 376 -14.01 -0.79 -17.94
CA GLY A 376 -12.73 -1.36 -17.57
C GLY A 376 -11.57 -0.38 -17.75
N PRO A 377 -10.35 -0.74 -17.32
CA PRO A 377 -9.17 0.07 -17.56
C PRO A 377 -9.00 0.40 -19.05
N ASN A 378 -8.99 1.70 -19.38
CA ASN A 378 -8.91 2.21 -20.78
C ASN A 378 -10.09 1.78 -21.69
N GLN A 379 -11.25 1.52 -21.10
CA GLN A 379 -12.46 1.17 -21.83
C GLN A 379 -13.70 1.75 -21.15
N LEU A 380 -14.47 2.53 -21.89
CA LEU A 380 -15.78 3.01 -21.44
C LEU A 380 -16.87 1.99 -21.75
N ALA A 381 -17.82 1.85 -20.83
CA ALA A 381 -19.01 1.06 -21.09
C ALA A 381 -19.84 1.64 -22.24
N GLY A 382 -20.47 0.77 -23.03
CA GLY A 382 -21.37 1.20 -24.10
C GLY A 382 -21.56 0.16 -25.20
N GLU A 383 -22.40 0.49 -26.15
CA GLU A 383 -22.61 -0.31 -27.35
C GLU A 383 -21.62 0.11 -28.45
N ARG A 384 -21.04 -0.87 -29.09
CA ARG A 384 -20.09 -0.67 -30.22
C ARG A 384 -20.56 -1.52 -31.41
N SER A 385 -20.34 -1.00 -32.61
CA SER A 385 -20.58 -1.82 -33.82
C SER A 385 -19.56 -2.96 -33.89
N VAL A 386 -20.02 -4.15 -34.30
CA VAL A 386 -19.14 -5.30 -34.50
C VAL A 386 -18.13 -4.99 -35.62
N SER A 387 -18.62 -4.46 -36.77
CA SER A 387 -17.73 -3.94 -37.82
C SER A 387 -17.38 -2.49 -37.52
N ARG A 388 -16.09 -2.24 -37.23
CA ARG A 388 -15.61 -0.91 -36.86
C ARG A 388 -14.14 -0.70 -37.20
N LEU A 389 -13.74 0.55 -37.33
CA LEU A 389 -12.35 1.03 -37.34
C LEU A 389 -12.14 1.89 -36.11
N THR A 390 -11.10 1.58 -35.33
CA THR A 390 -10.67 2.43 -34.20
C THR A 390 -9.30 2.99 -34.49
N VAL A 391 -9.15 4.31 -34.41
CA VAL A 391 -7.90 5.04 -34.56
C VAL A 391 -7.50 5.59 -33.21
N THR A 392 -6.30 5.26 -32.76
CA THR A 392 -5.75 5.72 -31.47
C THR A 392 -4.50 6.56 -31.71
N VAL A 393 -4.46 7.74 -31.09
CA VAL A 393 -3.34 8.70 -31.21
C VAL A 393 -2.94 9.18 -29.83
N GLY A 394 -1.63 9.11 -29.54
CA GLY A 394 -1.09 9.59 -28.28
C GLY A 394 0.03 8.72 -27.74
N LYS A 395 0.22 8.77 -26.42
CA LYS A 395 1.18 7.94 -25.68
C LYS A 395 0.47 6.67 -25.18
N PHE A 396 0.88 5.54 -25.68
CA PHE A 396 0.45 4.20 -25.25
C PHE A 396 1.59 3.20 -25.44
N ALA A 397 1.47 1.99 -24.91
CA ALA A 397 2.47 0.94 -25.09
C ALA A 397 2.19 0.14 -26.37
N VAL A 398 3.24 -0.44 -26.97
CA VAL A 398 3.13 -1.26 -28.19
C VAL A 398 2.27 -2.51 -27.97
N LEU A 399 2.12 -2.94 -26.74
CA LEU A 399 1.33 -4.11 -26.33
C LEU A 399 -0.11 -3.78 -25.89
N ASP A 400 -0.51 -2.53 -26.02
CA ASP A 400 -1.87 -2.07 -25.61
C ASP A 400 -2.95 -2.44 -26.64
#